data_1a3e1509ff23a8df6e6debf82e218d71
#
_entry.id   1a3e1509ff23a8df6e6debf82e218d71
#
_cell.length_a   1.000
_cell.length_b   1.000
_cell.length_c   1.000
_cell.angle_alpha   90.00
_cell.angle_beta   90.00
_cell.angle_gamma   90.00
#
_symmetry.space_group_name_H-M   'P 1'
#
loop_
_entity.id
_entity.type
_entity.pdbx_description
1 polymer ?
#
loop_
_entity_poly.entity_id
_entity_poly.type
_entity_poly.pdbx_seq_one_letter_code
_entity_poly.pdbx_strand_id
1 'polypeptide(L)'
;VSENPSGSSRSCVFTASHGGSSATATITQEGSPVSYYFSYADGGTGHTEYQDDSSAGSFILDITSYKKTGNSTKALSWNASGDSWIHVNGSSVSYDENPAKERRTGLVTLKQDESGKTLSLKIVQPGKTSIDIEQ
;
A
#
# COMPACT_ATOMS: atom_id res chain seq x y z
N VAL A 1 24.64 -18.37 15.94
CA VAL A 1 23.77 -17.25 16.32
C VAL A 1 22.60 -17.19 15.37
N SER A 2 21.40 -17.23 15.88
CA SER A 2 20.22 -17.16 15.03
C SER A 2 20.01 -15.74 14.52
N GLU A 3 19.34 -15.64 13.39
CA GLU A 3 19.02 -14.35 12.80
C GLU A 3 18.17 -13.53 13.78
N ASN A 4 18.38 -12.23 13.79
CA ASN A 4 17.54 -11.31 14.54
C ASN A 4 16.41 -10.83 13.64
N PRO A 5 15.20 -11.36 13.77
CA PRO A 5 14.08 -10.97 12.90
C PRO A 5 13.47 -9.64 13.27
N SER A 6 13.88 -9.05 14.40
CA SER A 6 13.34 -7.76 14.81
C SER A 6 14.04 -6.64 14.07
N GLY A 7 13.38 -5.51 13.92
CA GLY A 7 13.98 -4.32 13.34
C GLY A 7 14.95 -3.61 14.26
N SER A 8 15.11 -4.07 15.50
CA SER A 8 16.00 -3.47 16.49
C SER A 8 17.21 -4.35 16.70
N SER A 9 18.34 -3.75 17.02
CA SER A 9 19.52 -4.52 17.38
C SER A 9 19.30 -5.23 18.72
N ARG A 10 19.99 -6.32 18.91
CA ARG A 10 19.97 -7.05 20.18
C ARG A 10 21.40 -7.40 20.57
N SER A 11 21.62 -7.59 21.86
CA SER A 11 22.93 -7.97 22.36
C SER A 11 22.81 -9.04 23.42
N CYS A 12 23.86 -9.81 23.57
CA CYS A 12 23.97 -10.72 24.72
C CYS A 12 25.41 -10.68 25.26
N VAL A 13 25.51 -10.97 26.52
CA VAL A 13 26.77 -10.91 27.21
C VAL A 13 27.13 -12.31 27.68
N PHE A 14 28.35 -12.73 27.38
CA PHE A 14 28.89 -14.00 27.86
C PHE A 14 29.94 -13.71 28.92
N THR A 15 29.92 -14.49 29.98
CA THR A 15 30.97 -14.43 31.00
C THR A 15 31.66 -15.78 31.04
N ALA A 16 32.96 -15.79 30.88
CA ALA A 16 33.78 -16.98 31.03
C ALA A 16 34.70 -16.78 32.22
N SER A 17 34.87 -17.81 33.05
CA SER A 17 35.77 -17.74 34.19
C SER A 17 36.68 -18.94 34.22
N HIS A 18 37.90 -18.73 34.67
CA HIS A 18 38.89 -19.79 34.76
C HIS A 18 39.88 -19.42 35.86
N GLY A 19 40.02 -20.27 36.84
CA GLY A 19 41.03 -20.11 37.90
C GLY A 19 40.93 -18.79 38.65
N GLY A 20 39.75 -18.29 38.93
CA GLY A 20 39.55 -17.03 39.62
C GLY A 20 39.58 -15.80 38.73
N SER A 21 39.84 -15.98 37.44
CA SER A 21 39.79 -14.88 36.47
C SER A 21 38.49 -15.00 35.65
N SER A 22 37.91 -13.88 35.29
CA SER A 22 36.72 -13.88 34.45
C SER A 22 36.91 -12.86 33.36
N ALA A 23 36.27 -13.16 32.22
CA ALA A 23 36.22 -12.26 31.07
C ALA A 23 34.80 -12.22 30.57
N THR A 24 34.38 -11.06 30.04
CA THR A 24 33.07 -10.89 29.47
C THR A 24 33.23 -10.51 28.02
N ALA A 25 32.28 -10.99 27.20
CA ALA A 25 32.20 -10.60 25.80
C ALA A 25 30.76 -10.20 25.51
N THR A 26 30.61 -9.13 24.82
CA THR A 26 29.29 -8.66 24.41
C THR A 26 29.16 -8.85 22.91
N ILE A 27 28.09 -9.54 22.47
CA ILE A 27 27.78 -9.71 21.07
C ILE A 27 26.58 -8.87 20.77
N THR A 28 26.71 -7.94 19.85
CA THR A 28 25.59 -7.11 19.40
C THR A 28 25.24 -7.55 18.00
N GLN A 29 23.96 -7.83 17.81
CA GLN A 29 23.45 -8.23 16.51
C GLN A 29 22.54 -7.14 16.00
N GLU A 30 22.85 -6.61 14.82
CA GLU A 30 22.00 -5.60 14.19
C GLU A 30 20.64 -6.19 13.90
N GLY A 31 19.62 -5.36 13.99
CA GLY A 31 18.27 -5.72 13.58
C GLY A 31 18.22 -5.94 12.08
N SER A 32 17.33 -6.83 11.65
CA SER A 32 17.12 -7.03 10.22
C SER A 32 16.46 -5.80 9.63
N PRO A 33 16.93 -5.30 8.48
CA PRO A 33 16.32 -4.13 7.86
C PRO A 33 14.89 -4.45 7.45
N VAL A 34 14.01 -3.46 7.59
CA VAL A 34 12.61 -3.56 7.20
C VAL A 34 12.42 -2.77 5.92
N SER A 35 11.87 -3.43 4.92
CA SER A 35 11.53 -2.79 3.65
C SER A 35 10.03 -2.86 3.44
N TYR A 36 9.46 -1.77 3.00
CA TYR A 36 8.02 -1.69 2.74
C TYR A 36 7.76 -1.64 1.25
N TYR A 37 6.76 -2.40 0.81
CA TYR A 37 6.39 -2.49 -0.59
C TYR A 37 4.92 -2.13 -0.72
N PHE A 38 4.63 -1.13 -1.53
CA PHE A 38 3.27 -0.70 -1.79
C PHE A 38 3.23 -0.13 -3.21
N SER A 39 2.63 -0.87 -4.13
CA SER A 39 2.62 -0.50 -5.53
C SER A 39 1.47 -1.17 -6.26
N TYR A 40 1.20 -0.71 -7.48
CA TYR A 40 0.33 -1.43 -8.40
C TYR A 40 1.09 -2.60 -9.01
N ALA A 41 0.37 -3.51 -9.65
CA ALA A 41 0.97 -4.73 -10.23
C ALA A 41 2.11 -4.45 -11.20
N ASP A 42 2.09 -3.31 -11.86
CA ASP A 42 3.17 -2.92 -12.79
C ASP A 42 4.37 -2.30 -12.06
N GLY A 43 4.31 -2.22 -10.74
CA GLY A 43 5.38 -1.60 -9.94
C GLY A 43 5.23 -0.09 -9.79
N GLY A 44 4.23 0.50 -10.41
CA GLY A 44 4.03 1.95 -10.35
C GLY A 44 3.28 2.40 -9.11
N THR A 45 3.29 3.71 -8.87
CA THR A 45 2.62 4.33 -7.74
C THR A 45 1.40 5.13 -8.15
N GLY A 46 1.09 5.17 -9.43
CA GLY A 46 -0.08 5.87 -9.95
C GLY A 46 -0.80 5.03 -10.98
N HIS A 47 -2.09 5.14 -10.99
CA HIS A 47 -2.93 4.42 -11.95
C HIS A 47 -4.09 5.32 -12.36
N THR A 48 -4.41 5.32 -13.65
CA THR A 48 -5.54 6.07 -14.18
C THR A 48 -6.49 5.13 -14.88
N GLU A 49 -7.76 5.19 -14.48
CA GLU A 49 -8.82 4.41 -15.12
C GLU A 49 -9.65 5.36 -15.98
N TYR A 50 -9.72 5.10 -17.26
CA TYR A 50 -10.55 5.86 -18.18
C TYR A 50 -11.83 5.11 -18.44
N GLN A 51 -12.97 5.75 -18.20
CA GLN A 51 -14.25 5.13 -18.44
C GLN A 51 -14.76 5.49 -19.83
N ASP A 52 -15.54 4.59 -20.41
CA ASP A 52 -16.05 4.80 -21.76
C ASP A 52 -17.25 5.74 -21.78
N ASP A 53 -17.97 5.81 -20.69
CA ASP A 53 -19.18 6.63 -20.61
C ASP A 53 -19.40 7.13 -19.18
N SER A 54 -20.51 7.78 -18.94
CA SER A 54 -20.85 8.37 -17.66
C SER A 54 -21.48 7.40 -16.67
N SER A 55 -21.66 6.15 -17.05
CA SER A 55 -22.36 5.19 -16.20
C SER A 55 -21.57 4.80 -14.96
N ALA A 56 -22.27 4.42 -13.92
CA ALA A 56 -21.66 3.80 -12.75
C ALA A 56 -20.97 2.48 -13.15
N GLY A 57 -19.96 2.11 -12.44
CA GLY A 57 -19.23 0.89 -12.73
C GLY A 57 -18.29 0.50 -11.63
N SER A 58 -17.47 -0.49 -11.89
CA SER A 58 -16.50 -0.96 -10.91
C SER A 58 -15.33 -1.65 -11.60
N PHE A 59 -14.24 -1.77 -10.88
CA PHE A 59 -13.07 -2.51 -11.34
C PHE A 59 -12.28 -2.99 -10.12
N ILE A 60 -11.33 -3.87 -10.35
CA ILE A 60 -10.50 -4.44 -9.29
C ILE A 60 -9.10 -3.84 -9.39
N LEU A 61 -8.56 -3.43 -8.26
CA LEU A 61 -7.19 -3.00 -8.17
C LEU A 61 -6.28 -4.20 -7.89
N ASP A 62 -5.12 -4.19 -8.51
CA ASP A 62 -4.12 -5.19 -8.24
C ASP A 62 -2.99 -4.49 -7.48
N ILE A 63 -3.02 -4.61 -6.17
CA ILE A 63 -2.13 -3.89 -5.27
C ILE A 63 -1.19 -4.88 -4.58
N THR A 64 0.08 -4.51 -4.56
CA THR A 64 1.09 -5.21 -3.77
C THR A 64 1.31 -4.41 -2.50
N SER A 65 1.08 -5.03 -1.35
CA SER A 65 1.23 -4.36 -0.05
C SER A 65 1.77 -5.35 0.98
N TYR A 66 3.03 -5.20 1.30
CA TYR A 66 3.66 -6.05 2.31
C TYR A 66 4.94 -5.39 2.83
N LYS A 67 5.47 -5.96 3.89
CA LYS A 67 6.80 -5.61 4.36
C LYS A 67 7.67 -6.86 4.39
N LYS A 68 8.97 -6.64 4.27
CA LYS A 68 9.96 -7.69 4.37
C LYS A 68 10.93 -7.34 5.49
N THR A 69 11.09 -8.25 6.44
CA THR A 69 12.04 -8.10 7.51
C THR A 69 12.96 -9.33 7.47
N GLY A 70 14.22 -9.14 7.11
CA GLY A 70 15.11 -10.26 6.85
C GLY A 70 14.55 -11.14 5.74
N ASN A 71 14.27 -12.41 6.04
CA ASN A 71 13.69 -13.33 5.08
C ASN A 71 12.18 -13.52 5.24
N SER A 72 11.56 -12.74 6.12
CA SER A 72 10.14 -12.87 6.41
C SER A 72 9.35 -11.78 5.70
N THR A 73 8.20 -12.15 5.17
CA THR A 73 7.28 -11.19 4.54
C THR A 73 5.97 -11.21 5.30
N LYS A 74 5.32 -10.05 5.36
CA LYS A 74 4.03 -9.91 6.01
C LYS A 74 3.16 -8.97 5.21
N ALA A 75 1.97 -9.42 4.87
CA ALA A 75 1.00 -8.57 4.18
C ALA A 75 0.59 -7.40 5.09
N LEU A 76 0.45 -6.24 4.51
CA LEU A 76 0.07 -5.03 5.24
C LEU A 76 -1.24 -4.50 4.70
N SER A 77 -2.08 -4.02 5.60
CA SER A 77 -3.34 -3.40 5.23
C SER A 77 -3.11 -1.98 4.72
N TRP A 78 -4.04 -1.51 3.94
CA TRP A 78 -4.06 -0.16 3.42
C TRP A 78 -5.50 0.33 3.37
N ASN A 79 -5.65 1.64 3.28
CA ASN A 79 -6.97 2.24 3.18
C ASN A 79 -6.95 3.29 2.08
N ALA A 80 -8.13 3.75 1.71
CA ALA A 80 -8.28 4.70 0.63
C ALA A 80 -9.13 5.87 1.08
N SER A 81 -8.81 7.04 0.56
CA SER A 81 -9.60 8.24 0.77
C SER A 81 -9.62 9.05 -0.53
N GLY A 82 -10.72 9.71 -0.80
CA GLY A 82 -10.83 10.48 -2.03
C GLY A 82 -12.22 11.00 -2.25
N ASP A 83 -12.54 11.24 -3.51
CA ASP A 83 -13.82 11.83 -3.89
C ASP A 83 -14.99 10.95 -3.47
N SER A 84 -16.09 11.61 -3.10
CA SER A 84 -17.24 10.93 -2.51
C SER A 84 -17.98 10.00 -3.47
N TRP A 85 -17.78 10.15 -4.75
CA TRP A 85 -18.43 9.31 -5.75
C TRP A 85 -17.62 8.05 -6.08
N ILE A 86 -16.47 7.88 -5.44
CA ILE A 86 -15.62 6.70 -5.61
C ILE A 86 -15.61 5.93 -4.31
N HIS A 87 -15.85 4.64 -4.39
CA HIS A 87 -15.97 3.78 -3.22
C HIS A 87 -14.97 2.64 -3.33
N VAL A 88 -14.10 2.50 -2.33
CA VAL A 88 -13.08 1.46 -2.30
C VAL A 88 -13.41 0.50 -1.17
N ASN A 89 -13.52 -0.78 -1.50
CA ASN A 89 -13.79 -1.82 -0.53
C ASN A 89 -12.83 -2.96 -0.81
N GLY A 90 -11.79 -3.06 0.01
CA GLY A 90 -10.69 -3.98 -0.27
C GLY A 90 -10.03 -3.61 -1.58
N SER A 91 -9.92 -4.54 -2.50
CA SER A 91 -9.36 -4.26 -3.82
C SER A 91 -10.42 -3.87 -4.85
N SER A 92 -11.68 -3.82 -4.46
CA SER A 92 -12.77 -3.48 -5.37
C SER A 92 -13.04 -1.99 -5.33
N VAL A 93 -13.09 -1.37 -6.49
CA VAL A 93 -13.41 0.05 -6.61
C VAL A 93 -14.69 0.17 -7.41
N SER A 94 -15.63 0.93 -6.88
CA SER A 94 -16.85 1.26 -7.61
C SER A 94 -16.99 2.77 -7.68
N TYR A 95 -17.70 3.24 -8.66
CA TYR A 95 -17.91 4.66 -8.84
C TYR A 95 -19.34 4.91 -9.32
N ASP A 96 -19.85 6.08 -8.92
CA ASP A 96 -21.21 6.45 -9.23
C ASP A 96 -21.31 7.02 -10.63
N GLU A 97 -22.51 7.07 -11.17
CA GLU A 97 -22.76 7.71 -12.44
C GLU A 97 -22.41 9.19 -12.37
N ASN A 98 -21.84 9.72 -13.43
CA ASN A 98 -21.62 11.15 -13.54
C ASN A 98 -22.89 11.80 -14.12
N PRO A 99 -23.67 12.51 -13.31
CA PRO A 99 -24.92 13.10 -13.81
C PRO A 99 -24.70 14.41 -14.58
N ALA A 100 -23.50 14.93 -14.57
CA ALA A 100 -23.20 16.19 -15.24
C ALA A 100 -22.86 15.98 -16.70
N LYS A 101 -22.93 17.04 -17.47
CA LYS A 101 -22.56 16.98 -18.89
C LYS A 101 -21.06 17.04 -19.09
N GLU A 102 -20.34 17.54 -18.10
CA GLU A 102 -18.90 17.68 -18.19
C GLU A 102 -18.21 16.43 -17.70
N ARG A 103 -17.08 16.11 -18.30
CA ARG A 103 -16.21 15.07 -17.82
C ARG A 103 -15.71 15.43 -16.41
N ARG A 104 -15.57 14.43 -15.57
CA ARG A 104 -14.98 14.66 -14.25
C ARG A 104 -13.81 13.71 -14.03
N THR A 105 -12.89 14.15 -13.18
CA THR A 105 -11.76 13.35 -12.76
C THR A 105 -11.80 13.21 -11.27
N GLY A 106 -11.78 11.97 -10.80
CA GLY A 106 -11.75 11.68 -9.38
C GLY A 106 -10.36 11.28 -8.96
N LEU A 107 -9.99 11.66 -7.76
CA LEU A 107 -8.70 11.31 -7.19
C LEU A 107 -8.91 10.54 -5.90
N VAL A 108 -8.16 9.47 -5.75
CA VAL A 108 -8.18 8.66 -4.54
C VAL A 108 -6.72 8.44 -4.13
N THR A 109 -6.46 8.57 -2.85
CA THR A 109 -5.17 8.25 -2.28
C THR A 109 -5.30 6.95 -1.52
N LEU A 110 -4.44 5.98 -1.85
CA LEU A 110 -4.33 4.73 -1.12
C LEU A 110 -3.13 4.87 -0.19
N LYS A 111 -3.28 4.47 1.04
CA LYS A 111 -2.21 4.62 2.03
C LYS A 111 -1.99 3.32 2.77
N GLN A 112 -0.75 2.86 2.79
CA GLN A 112 -0.36 1.70 3.56
C GLN A 112 -0.31 2.10 5.03
N ASP A 113 -1.01 1.37 5.87
CA ASP A 113 -1.23 1.79 7.25
C ASP A 113 0.06 1.89 8.05
N GLU A 114 0.93 0.92 7.92
CA GLU A 114 2.13 0.88 8.75
C GLU A 114 3.22 1.82 8.28
N SER A 115 3.47 1.88 6.98
CA SER A 115 4.58 2.67 6.45
C SER A 115 4.21 4.11 6.13
N GLY A 116 2.94 4.37 5.88
CA GLY A 116 2.49 5.66 5.39
C GLY A 116 2.74 5.89 3.90
N LYS A 117 3.25 4.88 3.17
CA LYS A 117 3.43 5.01 1.73
C LYS A 117 2.08 5.18 1.04
N THR A 118 2.05 5.93 -0.04
CA THR A 118 0.80 6.23 -0.74
C THR A 118 0.89 5.86 -2.21
N LEU A 119 -0.28 5.52 -2.75
CA LEU A 119 -0.48 5.35 -4.19
C LEU A 119 -1.58 6.30 -4.62
N SER A 120 -1.53 6.74 -5.85
CA SER A 120 -2.59 7.58 -6.40
C SER A 120 -3.44 6.79 -7.38
N LEU A 121 -4.74 7.02 -7.33
CA LEU A 121 -5.69 6.46 -8.28
C LEU A 121 -6.50 7.61 -8.85
N LYS A 122 -6.58 7.64 -10.17
CA LYS A 122 -7.37 8.65 -10.86
C LYS A 122 -8.42 7.93 -11.70
N ILE A 123 -9.64 8.40 -11.65
CA ILE A 123 -10.72 7.89 -12.48
C ILE A 123 -11.23 9.03 -13.34
N VAL A 124 -11.17 8.85 -14.64
CA VAL A 124 -11.66 9.84 -15.60
C VAL A 124 -12.98 9.34 -16.17
N GLN A 125 -14.04 10.07 -15.91
CA GLN A 125 -15.39 9.66 -16.30
C GLN A 125 -16.00 10.72 -17.21
N PRO A 126 -16.41 10.31 -18.41
CA PRO A 126 -17.04 11.27 -19.32
C PRO A 126 -18.32 11.86 -18.74
N GLY A 127 -18.70 13.01 -19.24
CA GLY A 127 -19.98 13.61 -18.91
C GLY A 127 -21.14 12.83 -19.52
N LYS A 128 -22.31 13.02 -18.95
CA LYS A 128 -23.51 12.34 -19.43
C LYS A 128 -23.89 12.95 -20.77
N THR A 129 -23.89 12.10 -21.78
CA THR A 129 -24.29 12.54 -23.08
C THR A 129 -25.80 12.59 -23.13
N SER A 130 -26.31 13.76 -23.22
CA SER A 130 -27.69 13.92 -23.48
C SER A 130 -27.88 13.74 -24.94
N ILE A 131 -28.25 12.61 -25.31
CA ILE A 131 -28.64 12.43 -26.63
C ILE A 131 -30.01 12.88 -26.71
N ASP A 132 -30.19 14.00 -27.06
CA ASP A 132 -31.32 14.56 -27.30
C ASP A 132 -31.79 14.02 -28.50
N ILE A 133 -32.26 12.96 -28.46
CA ILE A 133 -32.79 12.45 -29.56
C ILE A 133 -34.02 13.01 -29.72
N GLU A 134 -34.11 13.78 -30.32
CA GLU A 134 -35.13 14.25 -30.56
C GLU A 134 -35.78 13.58 -31.25
N GLN A 135 -36.37 13.21 -31.11
CA GLN A 135 -36.95 12.48 -31.69
C GLN A 135 -38.01 12.74 -32.11
#